data_d43c7f8e31c23270784b9bc40ff1a8eb
#
_entry.id   d43c7f8e31c23270784b9bc40ff1a8eb
#
_cell.length_a   1.000
_cell.length_b   1.000
_cell.length_c   1.000
_cell.angle_alpha   90.00
_cell.angle_beta   90.00
_cell.angle_gamma   90.00
#
_symmetry.space_group_name_H-M   'P 1'
#
loop_
_entity.id
_entity.type
_entity.pdbx_description
1 polymer ?
#
loop_
_entity_poly.entity_id
_entity_poly.type
_entity_poly.pdbx_seq_one_letter_code
_entity_poly.pdbx_strand_id
1 'polypeptide(L)'
;LTFRHITEADLPFLARLYASTRTEELAVTPWSAEQKAAFLAMQFQAQHAHYQQHYPTADWLVTMRGGEDVGRLYLDRWPSEHCVIDIALLPEYRGSGLGGALMRDLLDEAAAAGKAMSIHVEKYNPAMRLYRRLGFVTEEDKGVYDLMRWRAPEAPGGQVKTA
;
A
#
# COMPACT_ATOMS: atom_id res chain seq x y z
N LEU A 1 -6.61 -9.12 11.09
CA LEU A 1 -5.98 -9.45 9.79
C LEU A 1 -4.74 -10.29 9.99
N THR A 2 -4.52 -11.21 9.08
CA THR A 2 -3.33 -12.04 9.03
C THR A 2 -2.69 -11.93 7.65
N PHE A 3 -1.47 -12.43 7.51
CA PHE A 3 -0.70 -12.30 6.27
C PHE A 3 -0.03 -13.62 5.93
N ARG A 4 0.12 -13.87 4.64
CA ARG A 4 0.93 -14.97 4.13
C ARG A 4 1.69 -14.49 2.88
N HIS A 5 2.83 -15.09 2.62
CA HIS A 5 3.60 -14.75 1.43
C HIS A 5 2.86 -15.18 0.16
N ILE A 6 2.98 -14.36 -0.88
CA ILE A 6 2.39 -14.69 -2.19
C ILE A 6 3.09 -15.88 -2.81
N THR A 7 2.34 -16.61 -3.63
CA THR A 7 2.85 -17.67 -4.51
C THR A 7 2.32 -17.43 -5.92
N GLU A 8 2.79 -18.20 -6.89
CA GLU A 8 2.27 -18.10 -8.27
C GLU A 8 0.77 -18.37 -8.34
N ALA A 9 0.25 -19.23 -7.46
CA ALA A 9 -1.18 -19.52 -7.38
C ALA A 9 -2.01 -18.28 -7.02
N ASP A 10 -1.42 -17.24 -6.45
CA ASP A 10 -2.11 -16.00 -6.08
C ASP A 10 -2.22 -14.99 -7.22
N LEU A 11 -1.52 -15.19 -8.33
CA LEU A 11 -1.53 -14.22 -9.44
C LEU A 11 -2.93 -13.88 -9.96
N PRO A 12 -3.85 -14.84 -10.13
CA PRO A 12 -5.21 -14.50 -10.53
C PRO A 12 -5.94 -13.59 -9.53
N PHE A 13 -5.77 -13.85 -8.24
CA PHE A 13 -6.34 -12.99 -7.19
C PHE A 13 -5.73 -11.60 -7.23
N LEU A 14 -4.40 -11.51 -7.31
CA LEU A 14 -3.69 -10.23 -7.34
C LEU A 14 -4.06 -9.41 -8.58
N ALA A 15 -4.25 -10.07 -9.72
CA ALA A 15 -4.70 -9.41 -10.95
C ALA A 15 -6.12 -8.83 -10.80
N ARG A 16 -7.05 -9.59 -10.18
CA ARG A 16 -8.41 -9.10 -9.89
C ARG A 16 -8.39 -7.92 -8.92
N LEU A 17 -7.57 -8.01 -7.90
CA LEU A 17 -7.41 -6.94 -6.92
C LEU A 17 -6.88 -5.68 -7.61
N TYR A 18 -5.87 -5.81 -8.43
CA TYR A 18 -5.33 -4.69 -9.21
C TYR A 18 -6.41 -4.07 -10.09
N ALA A 19 -7.14 -4.90 -10.83
CA ALA A 19 -8.22 -4.44 -11.71
C ALA A 19 -9.27 -3.63 -10.93
N SER A 20 -9.60 -4.05 -9.71
CA SER A 20 -10.58 -3.36 -8.87
C SER A 20 -10.14 -1.95 -8.47
N THR A 21 -8.84 -1.67 -8.48
CA THR A 21 -8.31 -0.33 -8.18
C THR A 21 -8.35 0.60 -9.38
N ARG A 22 -8.62 0.07 -10.59
CA ARG A 22 -8.61 0.82 -11.86
C ARG A 22 -9.98 0.94 -12.51
N THR A 23 -11.03 0.41 -11.88
CA THR A 23 -12.37 0.37 -12.48
C THR A 23 -12.89 1.74 -12.87
N GLU A 24 -12.77 2.73 -11.97
CA GLU A 24 -13.26 4.08 -12.24
C GLU A 24 -12.48 4.76 -13.37
N GLU A 25 -11.17 4.58 -13.39
CA GLU A 25 -10.28 5.11 -14.41
C GLU A 25 -10.67 4.63 -15.81
N LEU A 26 -10.95 3.32 -15.93
CA LEU A 26 -11.29 2.70 -17.20
C LEU A 26 -12.75 2.89 -17.61
N ALA A 27 -13.63 3.23 -16.66
CA ALA A 27 -15.03 3.47 -16.94
C ALA A 27 -15.25 4.60 -17.94
N VAL A 28 -14.36 5.59 -17.99
CA VAL A 28 -14.43 6.74 -18.90
C VAL A 28 -13.83 6.47 -20.27
N THR A 29 -13.25 5.31 -20.50
CA THR A 29 -12.68 4.96 -21.80
C THR A 29 -13.74 4.34 -22.71
N PRO A 30 -13.61 4.49 -24.06
CA PRO A 30 -14.55 3.88 -24.99
C PRO A 30 -14.23 2.41 -25.29
N TRP A 31 -13.35 1.79 -24.52
CA TRP A 31 -12.90 0.43 -24.77
C TRP A 31 -13.97 -0.61 -24.40
N SER A 32 -13.96 -1.73 -25.12
CA SER A 32 -14.77 -2.88 -24.78
C SER A 32 -14.28 -3.52 -23.48
N ALA A 33 -15.11 -4.38 -22.88
CA ALA A 33 -14.73 -5.14 -21.69
C ALA A 33 -13.47 -5.98 -21.93
N GLU A 34 -13.35 -6.57 -23.14
CA GLU A 34 -12.18 -7.37 -23.51
C GLU A 34 -10.92 -6.52 -23.61
N GLN A 35 -11.03 -5.34 -24.22
CA GLN A 35 -9.90 -4.40 -24.31
C GLN A 35 -9.45 -3.93 -22.93
N LYS A 36 -10.39 -3.62 -22.04
CA LYS A 36 -10.09 -3.23 -20.66
C LYS A 36 -9.39 -4.35 -19.92
N ALA A 37 -9.88 -5.59 -20.05
CA ALA A 37 -9.28 -6.74 -19.39
C ALA A 37 -7.85 -7.00 -19.88
N ALA A 38 -7.61 -6.91 -21.18
CA ALA A 38 -6.29 -7.08 -21.76
C ALA A 38 -5.31 -6.00 -21.29
N PHE A 39 -5.77 -4.75 -21.24
CA PHE A 39 -4.97 -3.63 -20.76
C PHE A 39 -4.58 -3.79 -19.28
N LEU A 40 -5.56 -4.18 -18.44
CA LEU A 40 -5.32 -4.40 -17.03
C LEU A 40 -4.36 -5.56 -16.76
N ALA A 41 -4.50 -6.65 -17.52
CA ALA A 41 -3.59 -7.78 -17.40
C ALA A 41 -2.15 -7.37 -17.74
N MET A 42 -1.97 -6.60 -18.81
CA MET A 42 -0.66 -6.08 -19.19
C MET A 42 -0.07 -5.16 -18.14
N GLN A 43 -0.86 -4.23 -17.63
CA GLN A 43 -0.41 -3.31 -16.57
C GLN A 43 -0.05 -4.03 -15.28
N PHE A 44 -0.86 -5.02 -14.89
CA PHE A 44 -0.57 -5.81 -13.71
C PHE A 44 0.76 -6.55 -13.84
N GLN A 45 1.01 -7.18 -14.97
CA GLN A 45 2.27 -7.90 -15.22
C GLN A 45 3.47 -6.94 -15.18
N ALA A 46 3.32 -5.77 -15.77
CA ALA A 46 4.38 -4.75 -15.78
C ALA A 46 4.67 -4.26 -14.36
N GLN A 47 3.63 -3.99 -13.57
CA GLN A 47 3.78 -3.56 -12.18
C GLN A 47 4.43 -4.64 -11.32
N HIS A 48 3.96 -5.87 -11.48
CA HIS A 48 4.49 -7.01 -10.72
C HIS A 48 5.99 -7.21 -11.00
N ALA A 49 6.38 -7.20 -12.28
CA ALA A 49 7.78 -7.32 -12.67
C ALA A 49 8.62 -6.15 -12.13
N HIS A 50 8.09 -4.92 -12.21
CA HIS A 50 8.76 -3.73 -11.70
C HIS A 50 9.02 -3.83 -10.20
N TYR A 51 8.02 -4.22 -9.42
CA TYR A 51 8.16 -4.36 -7.97
C TYR A 51 9.17 -5.44 -7.61
N GLN A 52 9.10 -6.59 -8.27
CA GLN A 52 10.02 -7.71 -8.03
C GLN A 52 11.48 -7.29 -8.29
N GLN A 53 11.69 -6.48 -9.31
CA GLN A 53 13.03 -6.02 -9.68
C GLN A 53 13.56 -4.92 -8.77
N HIS A 54 12.71 -3.95 -8.40
CA HIS A 54 13.15 -2.76 -7.65
C HIS A 54 13.15 -2.94 -6.13
N TYR A 55 12.41 -3.94 -5.62
CA TYR A 55 12.28 -4.18 -4.19
C TYR A 55 12.58 -5.65 -3.86
N PRO A 56 13.81 -6.13 -4.12
CA PRO A 56 14.13 -7.56 -3.97
C PRO A 56 14.08 -8.07 -2.54
N THR A 57 14.11 -7.18 -1.54
CA THR A 57 14.06 -7.54 -0.12
C THR A 57 12.69 -7.36 0.51
N ALA A 58 11.68 -6.98 -0.28
CA ALA A 58 10.35 -6.70 0.25
C ALA A 58 9.59 -7.98 0.61
N ASP A 59 8.68 -7.83 1.55
CA ASP A 59 7.67 -8.84 1.86
C ASP A 59 6.45 -8.62 0.95
N TRP A 60 6.15 -9.62 0.14
CA TRP A 60 5.01 -9.64 -0.77
C TRP A 60 3.92 -10.49 -0.14
N LEU A 61 2.91 -9.83 0.43
CA LEU A 61 1.95 -10.51 1.28
C LEU A 61 0.53 -10.43 0.72
N VAL A 62 -0.20 -11.53 0.86
CA VAL A 62 -1.66 -11.54 0.76
C VAL A 62 -2.20 -11.21 2.14
N THR A 63 -3.11 -10.26 2.20
CA THR A 63 -3.82 -9.91 3.43
C THR A 63 -5.05 -10.80 3.54
N MET A 64 -5.24 -11.40 4.69
CA MET A 64 -6.34 -12.33 4.96
C MET A 64 -7.19 -11.87 6.12
N ARG A 65 -8.48 -12.19 6.06
CA ARG A 65 -9.43 -11.98 7.15
C ARG A 65 -10.33 -13.22 7.27
N GLY A 66 -10.32 -13.85 8.43
CA GLY A 66 -11.15 -15.04 8.65
C GLY A 66 -10.87 -16.18 7.67
N GLY A 67 -9.61 -16.35 7.24
CA GLY A 67 -9.23 -17.36 6.28
C GLY A 67 -9.47 -17.00 4.82
N GLU A 68 -10.02 -15.82 4.54
CA GLU A 68 -10.28 -15.35 3.17
C GLU A 68 -9.24 -14.32 2.73
N ASP A 69 -8.85 -14.38 1.45
CA ASP A 69 -7.96 -13.41 0.83
C ASP A 69 -8.73 -12.12 0.57
N VAL A 70 -8.31 -11.02 1.18
CA VAL A 70 -9.05 -9.75 1.10
C VAL A 70 -8.23 -8.60 0.51
N GLY A 71 -6.92 -8.76 0.37
CA GLY A 71 -6.08 -7.70 -0.12
C GLY A 71 -4.63 -8.11 -0.28
N ARG A 72 -3.78 -7.10 -0.47
CA ARG A 72 -2.34 -7.30 -0.50
C ARG A 72 -1.63 -6.23 0.30
N LEU A 73 -0.46 -6.57 0.80
CA LEU A 73 0.47 -5.66 1.47
C LEU A 73 1.87 -5.97 0.99
N TYR A 74 2.50 -5.00 0.34
CA TYR A 74 3.89 -5.07 -0.07
C TYR A 74 4.67 -4.09 0.79
N LEU A 75 5.57 -4.63 1.60
CA LEU A 75 6.27 -3.87 2.63
C LEU A 75 7.75 -4.20 2.61
N ASP A 76 8.59 -3.17 2.66
CA ASP A 76 10.03 -3.35 2.80
C ASP A 76 10.49 -2.66 4.09
N ARG A 77 11.26 -3.37 4.89
CA ARG A 77 11.80 -2.85 6.15
C ARG A 77 13.27 -2.56 5.95
N TRP A 78 13.55 -1.35 5.49
CA TRP A 78 14.93 -0.91 5.30
C TRP A 78 15.59 -0.52 6.62
N PRO A 79 16.94 -0.50 6.67
CA PRO A 79 17.63 -0.02 7.86
C PRO A 79 17.29 1.43 8.24
N SER A 80 17.03 2.29 7.25
CA SER A 80 16.75 3.70 7.45
C SER A 80 15.29 3.99 7.77
N GLU A 81 14.36 3.26 7.16
CA GLU A 81 12.93 3.47 7.30
C GLU A 81 12.14 2.27 6.80
N HIS A 82 10.90 2.13 7.24
CA HIS A 82 9.99 1.16 6.65
C HIS A 82 9.29 1.80 5.44
N CYS A 83 9.05 1.02 4.39
CA CYS A 83 8.41 1.49 3.17
C CYS A 83 7.20 0.63 2.84
N VAL A 84 6.02 1.24 2.79
CA VAL A 84 4.84 0.59 2.21
C VAL A 84 4.91 0.80 0.71
N ILE A 85 5.15 -0.28 -0.03
CA ILE A 85 5.25 -0.24 -1.48
C ILE A 85 3.86 -0.21 -2.09
N ASP A 86 2.96 -1.05 -1.57
CA ASP A 86 1.60 -1.14 -2.05
C ASP A 86 0.70 -1.73 -0.97
N ILE A 87 -0.48 -1.17 -0.81
CA ILE A 87 -1.52 -1.67 0.07
C ILE A 87 -2.87 -1.51 -0.64
N ALA A 88 -3.62 -2.59 -0.75
CA ALA A 88 -4.91 -2.59 -1.40
C ALA A 88 -5.85 -3.62 -0.77
N LEU A 89 -7.13 -3.29 -0.74
CA LEU A 89 -8.21 -4.19 -0.30
C LEU A 89 -9.21 -4.35 -1.43
N LEU A 90 -9.84 -5.52 -1.50
CA LEU A 90 -10.99 -5.73 -2.39
C LEU A 90 -12.10 -4.72 -2.05
N PRO A 91 -12.92 -4.31 -3.04
CA PRO A 91 -13.94 -3.28 -2.84
C PRO A 91 -14.88 -3.53 -1.67
N GLU A 92 -15.31 -4.77 -1.47
CA GLU A 92 -16.23 -5.15 -0.39
C GLU A 92 -15.65 -4.99 1.01
N TYR A 93 -14.33 -4.85 1.13
CA TYR A 93 -13.64 -4.65 2.41
C TYR A 93 -13.17 -3.21 2.63
N ARG A 94 -13.45 -2.32 1.68
CA ARG A 94 -13.11 -0.89 1.80
C ARG A 94 -14.17 -0.16 2.60
N GLY A 95 -13.77 0.96 3.21
CA GLY A 95 -14.69 1.79 3.97
C GLY A 95 -15.13 1.21 5.31
N SER A 96 -14.52 0.12 5.76
CA SER A 96 -14.86 -0.56 7.01
C SER A 96 -13.86 -0.27 8.14
N GLY A 97 -12.87 0.56 7.89
CA GLY A 97 -11.81 0.86 8.86
C GLY A 97 -10.64 -0.13 8.86
N LEU A 98 -10.69 -1.18 8.04
CA LEU A 98 -9.62 -2.19 7.98
C LEU A 98 -8.29 -1.60 7.51
N GLY A 99 -8.30 -0.78 6.48
CA GLY A 99 -7.08 -0.15 5.97
C GLY A 99 -6.43 0.75 7.00
N GLY A 100 -7.23 1.53 7.72
CA GLY A 100 -6.75 2.38 8.80
C GLY A 100 -6.16 1.60 9.97
N ALA A 101 -6.83 0.52 10.37
CA ALA A 101 -6.35 -0.36 11.43
C ALA A 101 -5.02 -1.01 11.05
N LEU A 102 -4.92 -1.52 9.82
CA LEU A 102 -3.69 -2.10 9.30
C LEU A 102 -2.55 -1.08 9.29
N MET A 103 -2.80 0.12 8.77
CA MET A 103 -1.78 1.16 8.75
C MET A 103 -1.33 1.55 10.15
N ARG A 104 -2.24 1.67 11.11
CA ARG A 104 -1.86 1.96 12.49
C ARG A 104 -0.95 0.89 13.08
N ASP A 105 -1.22 -0.37 12.81
CA ASP A 105 -0.36 -1.47 13.26
C ASP A 105 1.05 -1.37 12.65
N LEU A 106 1.14 -1.04 11.36
CA LEU A 106 2.42 -0.86 10.68
C LEU A 106 3.19 0.34 11.23
N LEU A 107 2.49 1.43 11.55
CA LEU A 107 3.10 2.62 12.13
C LEU A 107 3.59 2.36 13.56
N ASP A 108 2.84 1.58 14.35
CA ASP A 108 3.25 1.17 15.68
C ASP A 108 4.54 0.34 15.63
N GLU A 109 4.63 -0.57 14.66
CA GLU A 109 5.84 -1.35 14.43
C GLU A 109 7.03 -0.46 14.09
N ALA A 110 6.85 0.48 13.17
CA ALA A 110 7.91 1.41 12.78
C ALA A 110 8.35 2.28 13.97
N ALA A 111 7.41 2.78 14.74
CA ALA A 111 7.71 3.56 15.95
C ALA A 111 8.51 2.77 16.97
N ALA A 112 8.12 1.50 17.21
CA ALA A 112 8.84 0.62 18.12
C ALA A 112 10.28 0.35 17.65
N ALA A 113 10.50 0.34 16.34
CA ALA A 113 11.83 0.18 15.74
C ALA A 113 12.61 1.50 15.66
N GLY A 114 12.02 2.62 16.06
CA GLY A 114 12.63 3.94 15.95
C GLY A 114 12.75 4.43 14.51
N LYS A 115 11.85 4.03 13.62
CA LYS A 115 11.94 4.31 12.18
C LYS A 115 10.74 5.07 11.66
N ALA A 116 10.97 5.87 10.63
CA ALA A 116 9.93 6.49 9.85
C ALA A 116 9.26 5.48 8.91
N MET A 117 8.16 5.89 8.30
CA MET A 117 7.45 5.13 7.28
C MET A 117 7.29 6.00 6.05
N SER A 118 7.65 5.47 4.89
CA SER A 118 7.43 6.15 3.61
C SER A 118 6.40 5.40 2.77
N ILE A 119 5.72 6.13 1.91
CA ILE A 119 4.77 5.60 0.95
C ILE A 119 4.71 6.51 -0.27
N HIS A 120 4.61 5.92 -1.47
CA HIS A 120 4.31 6.67 -2.69
C HIS A 120 2.82 6.53 -2.96
N VAL A 121 2.12 7.66 -3.07
CA VAL A 121 0.65 7.69 -3.20
C VAL A 121 0.28 8.50 -4.43
N GLU A 122 -0.58 7.94 -5.28
CA GLU A 122 -1.17 8.74 -6.37
C GLU A 122 -1.96 9.90 -5.79
N LYS A 123 -1.80 11.09 -6.39
CA LYS A 123 -2.40 12.34 -5.87
C LYS A 123 -3.91 12.26 -5.67
N TYR A 124 -4.60 11.48 -6.51
CA TYR A 124 -6.05 11.35 -6.46
C TYR A 124 -6.51 10.06 -5.77
N ASN A 125 -5.62 9.37 -5.08
CA ASN A 125 -5.97 8.16 -4.34
C ASN A 125 -6.96 8.51 -3.22
N PRO A 126 -8.11 7.83 -3.13
CA PRO A 126 -9.08 8.08 -2.05
C PRO A 126 -8.49 7.92 -0.64
N ALA A 127 -7.47 7.10 -0.48
CA ALA A 127 -6.80 6.88 0.80
C ALA A 127 -5.92 8.06 1.24
N MET A 128 -5.73 9.08 0.41
CA MET A 128 -4.92 10.24 0.75
C MET A 128 -5.37 10.91 2.05
N ARG A 129 -6.68 11.00 2.28
CA ARG A 129 -7.23 11.57 3.52
C ARG A 129 -6.85 10.73 4.73
N LEU A 130 -6.90 9.42 4.60
CA LEU A 130 -6.50 8.51 5.67
C LEU A 130 -5.03 8.71 6.02
N TYR A 131 -4.16 8.76 5.03
CA TYR A 131 -2.73 8.93 5.27
C TYR A 131 -2.43 10.25 5.97
N ARG A 132 -3.06 11.34 5.55
CA ARG A 132 -2.91 12.64 6.22
C ARG A 132 -3.40 12.62 7.65
N ARG A 133 -4.54 11.98 7.92
CA ARG A 133 -5.05 11.82 9.29
C ARG A 133 -4.11 11.04 10.18
N LEU A 134 -3.42 10.06 9.61
CA LEU A 134 -2.46 9.24 10.35
C LEU A 134 -1.14 9.97 10.62
N GLY A 135 -0.93 11.14 10.01
CA GLY A 135 0.26 11.94 10.23
C GLY A 135 1.28 11.90 9.10
N PHE A 136 0.97 11.28 7.97
CA PHE A 136 1.83 11.36 6.79
C PHE A 136 1.81 12.78 6.23
N VAL A 137 2.98 13.26 5.85
CA VAL A 137 3.14 14.55 5.17
C VAL A 137 3.80 14.34 3.81
N THR A 138 3.40 15.15 2.84
CA THR A 138 4.03 15.14 1.53
C THR A 138 5.41 15.76 1.64
N GLU A 139 6.45 15.03 1.27
CA GLU A 139 7.83 15.53 1.25
C GLU A 139 8.31 15.85 -0.15
N GLU A 140 7.79 15.16 -1.16
CA GLU A 140 8.23 15.36 -2.54
C GLU A 140 7.06 15.13 -3.50
N ASP A 141 6.87 16.05 -4.41
CA ASP A 141 5.95 15.91 -5.54
C ASP A 141 6.70 15.24 -6.68
N LYS A 142 6.28 14.02 -7.04
CA LYS A 142 6.89 13.24 -8.12
C LYS A 142 6.02 13.17 -9.37
N GLY A 143 5.18 14.16 -9.58
CA GLY A 143 4.25 14.21 -10.71
C GLY A 143 2.94 13.53 -10.41
N VAL A 144 2.74 12.32 -10.90
CA VAL A 144 1.52 11.54 -10.65
C VAL A 144 1.43 11.08 -9.19
N TYR A 145 2.57 10.87 -8.55
CA TYR A 145 2.67 10.40 -7.17
C TYR A 145 3.24 11.48 -6.25
N ASP A 146 2.83 11.44 -4.99
CA ASP A 146 3.50 12.15 -3.90
C ASP A 146 4.28 11.14 -3.07
N LEU A 147 5.52 11.48 -2.73
CA LEU A 147 6.25 10.78 -1.69
C LEU A 147 5.80 11.35 -0.35
N MET A 148 5.19 10.51 0.47
CA MET A 148 4.75 10.89 1.80
C MET A 148 5.58 10.16 2.85
N ARG A 149 5.80 10.82 3.98
CA ARG A 149 6.55 10.22 5.08
C ARG A 149 5.86 10.51 6.41
N TRP A 150 5.90 9.51 7.25
CA TRP A 150 5.42 9.58 8.62
C TRP A 150 6.57 9.36 9.58
N ARG A 151 6.59 10.15 10.65
CA ARG A 151 7.52 9.96 11.76
C ARG A 151 6.72 9.89 13.05
N ALA A 152 7.15 9.03 13.97
CA ALA A 152 6.49 8.92 15.27
C ALA A 152 6.49 10.29 15.96
N PRO A 153 5.34 10.73 16.53
CA PRO A 153 5.33 11.92 17.37
C PRO A 153 6.29 11.77 18.55
N GLU A 154 6.97 12.85 18.92
CA GLU A 154 7.79 12.83 20.12
C GLU A 154 6.90 12.61 21.34
N ALA A 155 7.30 11.67 22.20
CA ALA A 155 6.59 11.45 23.45
C ALA A 155 6.73 12.67 24.36
N PRO A 156 5.66 13.05 25.12
CA PRO A 156 5.79 14.08 26.12
C PRO A 156 6.94 13.77 27.09
N GLY A 157 7.85 14.73 27.27
CA GLY A 157 9.03 14.53 28.09
C GLY A 157 10.19 13.81 27.43
N GLY A 158 10.05 13.43 26.14
CA GLY A 158 11.13 12.79 25.38
C GLY A 158 12.39 13.64 25.31
N GLN A 159 12.23 14.94 25.25
CA GLN A 159 13.33 15.89 25.24
C GLN A 159 14.12 15.91 26.55
N VAL A 160 13.52 15.54 27.65
CA VAL A 160 14.18 15.48 28.93
C VAL A 160 15.35 14.51 28.96
N LYS A 161 15.29 13.50 28.11
CA LYS A 161 16.34 12.49 27.98
C LYS A 161 17.64 13.04 27.41
N THR A 162 17.59 14.20 26.81
CA THR A 162 18.76 14.84 26.22
C THR A 162 19.60 15.60 27.26
N ALA A 163 19.05 15.79 28.41
CA ALA A 163 19.74 16.48 29.49
C ALA A 163 20.90 15.69 30.07
#